data_8eee59d6c5797ad4a82dc74a80635793
#
_entry.id   8eee59d6c5797ad4a82dc74a80635793
#
_cell.length_a   1.000
_cell.length_b   1.000
_cell.length_c   1.000
_cell.angle_alpha   90.00
_cell.angle_beta   90.00
_cell.angle_gamma   90.00
#
_symmetry.space_group_name_H-M   'P 1'
#
loop_
_entity.id
_entity.type
_entity.pdbx_description
1 polymer ?
#
loop_
_entity_poly.entity_id
_entity_poly.type
_entity_poly.pdbx_seq_one_letter_code
_entity_poly.pdbx_strand_id
1 'polypeptide(L)'
;MMRRSLPVVLVSAMMALRVGTVSGKECHGVNVPEQIQVQTSSLTLNGLGLRQATLLKVNVYVAALYVAQKSTDANAILAANTPKHLVLHFVRDVDGADIKKAWEEGFEDNAKAQLPALKERIEQLQAWMVDMKSGQTLTFTSKPDAGIEVDVNGTVQGTVAGEDFATAFLAIWLGPKPPNPGLKEGLLGGPCG
;
A
#
# COMPACT_ATOMS: atom_id res chain seq x y z
N MET A 1 70.52 0.00 34.66
CA MET A 1 69.39 -0.63 33.95
C MET A 1 68.20 0.30 34.05
N MET A 2 67.92 1.09 32.98
CA MET A 2 66.82 2.05 32.94
C MET A 2 65.70 1.43 32.10
N ARG A 3 64.55 1.09 32.70
CA ARG A 3 63.35 0.62 32.01
C ARG A 3 62.56 1.86 31.46
N ARG A 4 62.48 1.99 30.14
CA ARG A 4 61.67 2.97 29.51
C ARG A 4 60.24 2.40 29.36
N SER A 5 59.28 3.04 30.03
CA SER A 5 57.84 2.75 29.86
C SER A 5 57.31 3.52 28.64
N LEU A 6 56.74 2.80 27.64
CA LEU A 6 55.99 3.42 26.55
C LEU A 6 54.55 3.70 27.01
N PRO A 7 53.98 4.86 26.68
CA PRO A 7 52.56 5.10 26.91
C PRO A 7 51.71 4.42 25.82
N VAL A 8 50.72 3.62 26.25
CA VAL A 8 49.67 3.06 25.39
C VAL A 8 48.63 4.17 25.14
N VAL A 9 48.58 4.65 23.91
CA VAL A 9 47.52 5.59 23.46
C VAL A 9 46.31 4.77 23.07
N LEU A 10 45.25 4.80 23.90
CA LEU A 10 43.93 4.27 23.56
C LEU A 10 43.24 5.24 22.60
N VAL A 11 43.14 4.86 21.32
CA VAL A 11 42.30 5.56 20.33
C VAL A 11 40.87 5.03 20.46
N SER A 12 40.02 5.77 21.18
CA SER A 12 38.57 5.50 21.20
C SER A 12 37.95 5.89 19.87
N ALA A 13 37.63 4.90 19.03
CA ALA A 13 36.86 5.09 17.81
C ALA A 13 35.40 5.36 18.19
N MET A 14 35.00 6.62 18.13
CA MET A 14 33.62 7.05 18.34
C MET A 14 32.82 6.71 17.07
N MET A 15 32.11 5.59 17.08
CA MET A 15 31.23 5.15 16.00
C MET A 15 29.97 6.02 16.01
N ALA A 16 29.93 7.07 15.17
CA ALA A 16 28.77 7.94 15.02
C ALA A 16 27.64 7.13 14.34
N LEU A 17 26.60 6.75 15.10
CA LEU A 17 25.36 6.25 14.53
C LEU A 17 24.76 7.37 13.67
N ARG A 18 24.78 7.17 12.36
CA ARG A 18 24.00 8.01 11.45
C ARG A 18 22.54 7.58 11.55
N VAL A 19 21.74 8.30 12.31
CA VAL A 19 20.29 8.24 12.25
C VAL A 19 19.89 8.86 10.90
N GLY A 20 19.65 8.02 9.91
CA GLY A 20 19.11 8.47 8.64
C GLY A 20 17.70 9.03 8.89
N THR A 21 17.47 10.29 8.56
CA THR A 21 16.10 10.85 8.52
C THR A 21 15.32 10.08 7.46
N VAL A 22 14.35 9.28 7.88
CA VAL A 22 13.40 8.65 6.94
C VAL A 22 12.57 9.78 6.34
N SER A 23 12.82 10.09 5.06
CA SER A 23 12.00 11.03 4.31
C SER A 23 10.60 10.45 4.19
N GLY A 24 9.60 11.21 4.58
CA GLY A 24 8.19 10.84 4.50
C GLY A 24 7.42 11.80 3.60
N LYS A 25 6.36 11.33 2.98
CA LYS A 25 5.41 12.15 2.23
C LYS A 25 4.09 12.22 2.99
N GLU A 26 3.52 13.41 3.10
CA GLU A 26 2.27 13.65 3.82
C GLU A 26 1.11 13.90 2.86
N CYS A 27 -0.06 13.39 3.25
CA CYS A 27 -1.33 13.68 2.59
C CYS A 27 -2.45 13.66 3.64
N HIS A 28 -3.18 14.76 3.78
CA HIS A 28 -4.32 14.90 4.69
C HIS A 28 -4.04 14.39 6.13
N GLY A 29 -2.88 14.72 6.69
CA GLY A 29 -2.47 14.32 8.04
C GLY A 29 -1.90 12.90 8.15
N VAL A 30 -1.88 12.14 7.05
CA VAL A 30 -1.24 10.82 7.00
C VAL A 30 0.18 10.97 6.46
N ASN A 31 1.16 10.61 7.27
CA ASN A 31 2.57 10.62 6.87
C ASN A 31 3.04 9.19 6.63
N VAL A 32 3.64 8.94 5.46
CA VAL A 32 4.14 7.63 5.07
C VAL A 32 5.61 7.71 4.61
N PRO A 33 6.43 6.68 4.84
CA PRO A 33 7.81 6.67 4.39
C PRO A 33 7.90 6.61 2.86
N GLU A 34 8.94 7.22 2.29
CA GLU A 34 9.18 7.14 0.83
C GLU A 34 9.66 5.77 0.36
N GLN A 35 10.21 4.97 1.27
CA GLN A 35 10.67 3.60 0.98
C GLN A 35 10.25 2.67 2.11
N ILE A 36 9.87 1.45 1.75
CA ILE A 36 9.55 0.36 2.67
C ILE A 36 10.25 -0.92 2.25
N GLN A 37 10.43 -1.82 3.23
CA GLN A 37 10.84 -3.20 2.96
C GLN A 37 9.63 -4.11 3.04
N VAL A 38 9.40 -4.87 1.98
CA VAL A 38 8.36 -5.90 1.93
C VAL A 38 9.05 -7.22 1.63
N GLN A 39 9.15 -8.09 2.64
CA GLN A 39 9.96 -9.30 2.59
C GLN A 39 11.43 -8.96 2.23
N THR A 40 11.92 -9.46 1.09
CA THR A 40 13.28 -9.19 0.58
C THR A 40 13.35 -8.03 -0.41
N SER A 41 12.21 -7.40 -0.73
CA SER A 41 12.13 -6.35 -1.75
C SER A 41 12.06 -4.96 -1.11
N SER A 42 12.88 -4.03 -1.58
CA SER A 42 12.74 -2.61 -1.29
C SER A 42 11.76 -2.00 -2.28
N LEU A 43 10.69 -1.40 -1.76
CA LEU A 43 9.68 -0.73 -2.58
C LEU A 43 9.71 0.78 -2.31
N THR A 44 9.48 1.54 -3.37
CA THR A 44 9.45 3.01 -3.34
C THR A 44 8.01 3.50 -3.46
N LEU A 45 7.64 4.52 -2.70
CA LEU A 45 6.35 5.17 -2.79
C LEU A 45 6.14 5.73 -4.20
N ASN A 46 5.20 5.16 -4.94
CA ASN A 46 4.78 5.66 -6.26
C ASN A 46 3.97 6.95 -6.11
N GLY A 47 2.99 6.92 -5.22
CA GLY A 47 2.16 8.08 -4.95
C GLY A 47 1.18 7.88 -3.80
N LEU A 48 0.54 8.98 -3.42
CA LEU A 48 -0.52 9.06 -2.41
C LEU A 48 -1.79 9.58 -3.07
N GLY A 49 -2.92 8.95 -2.76
CA GLY A 49 -4.22 9.38 -3.27
C GLY A 49 -5.28 9.42 -2.17
N LEU A 50 -6.16 10.43 -2.22
CA LEU A 50 -7.25 10.58 -1.27
C LEU A 50 -8.55 9.98 -1.82
N ARG A 51 -9.15 9.03 -1.09
CA ARG A 51 -10.50 8.55 -1.36
C ARG A 51 -11.51 9.50 -0.75
N GLN A 52 -12.31 10.09 -1.62
CA GLN A 52 -13.46 10.90 -1.24
C GLN A 52 -14.76 10.19 -1.64
N ALA A 53 -15.69 10.06 -0.70
CA ALA A 53 -17.00 9.48 -0.93
C ALA A 53 -18.07 10.57 -0.98
N THR A 54 -19.17 10.25 -1.68
CA THR A 54 -20.36 11.08 -1.81
C THR A 54 -20.13 12.41 -2.56
N LEU A 55 -21.21 13.10 -2.91
CA LEU A 55 -21.18 14.44 -3.51
C LEU A 55 -20.56 15.49 -2.57
N LEU A 56 -20.57 15.24 -1.27
CA LEU A 56 -19.98 16.13 -0.26
C LEU A 56 -18.47 15.95 -0.11
N LYS A 57 -17.84 15.09 -0.90
CA LYS A 57 -16.40 14.80 -0.89
C LYS A 57 -15.86 14.48 0.51
N VAL A 58 -16.55 13.58 1.21
CA VAL A 58 -16.11 13.15 2.53
C VAL A 58 -14.86 12.30 2.42
N ASN A 59 -13.79 12.69 3.11
CA ASN A 59 -12.53 11.95 3.14
C ASN A 59 -12.72 10.61 3.87
N VAL A 60 -12.31 9.51 3.24
CA VAL A 60 -12.50 8.15 3.74
C VAL A 60 -11.16 7.53 4.15
N TYR A 61 -10.21 7.50 3.23
CA TYR A 61 -8.85 7.03 3.48
C TYR A 61 -7.84 7.73 2.57
N VAL A 62 -6.59 7.76 3.00
CA VAL A 62 -5.44 8.03 2.16
C VAL A 62 -4.86 6.69 1.72
N ALA A 63 -4.73 6.49 0.42
CA ALA A 63 -4.06 5.31 -0.14
C ALA A 63 -2.61 5.63 -0.48
N ALA A 64 -1.69 4.75 -0.10
CA ALA A 64 -0.27 4.80 -0.44
C ALA A 64 0.08 3.58 -1.31
N LEU A 65 0.57 3.83 -2.52
CA LEU A 65 1.00 2.77 -3.44
C LEU A 65 2.52 2.72 -3.47
N TYR A 66 3.08 1.56 -3.17
CA TYR A 66 4.52 1.28 -3.28
C TYR A 66 4.78 0.26 -4.37
N VAL A 67 5.82 0.50 -5.15
CA VAL A 67 6.22 -0.32 -6.30
C VAL A 67 7.74 -0.49 -6.34
N ALA A 68 8.21 -1.52 -7.04
CA ALA A 68 9.64 -1.73 -7.27
C ALA A 68 10.26 -0.63 -8.15
N GLN A 69 9.52 -0.17 -9.16
CA GLN A 69 9.91 0.91 -10.07
C GLN A 69 8.75 1.88 -10.25
N LYS A 70 8.97 3.17 -9.97
CA LYS A 70 7.95 4.22 -10.12
C LYS A 70 7.46 4.34 -11.56
N SER A 71 6.15 4.56 -11.71
CA SER A 71 5.52 4.79 -12.99
C SER A 71 4.29 5.68 -12.86
N THR A 72 4.05 6.52 -13.83
CA THR A 72 2.80 7.28 -14.01
C THR A 72 1.79 6.54 -14.89
N ASP A 73 2.18 5.42 -15.47
CA ASP A 73 1.32 4.57 -16.30
C ASP A 73 0.73 3.43 -15.46
N ALA A 74 -0.58 3.51 -15.24
CA ALA A 74 -1.33 2.51 -14.49
C ALA A 74 -1.24 1.11 -15.12
N ASN A 75 -1.27 1.01 -16.46
CA ASN A 75 -1.20 -0.27 -17.16
C ASN A 75 0.18 -0.91 -16.99
N ALA A 76 1.24 -0.11 -17.02
CA ALA A 76 2.60 -0.60 -16.76
C ALA A 76 2.73 -1.13 -15.33
N ILE A 77 2.13 -0.44 -14.33
CA ILE A 77 2.12 -0.92 -12.94
C ILE A 77 1.33 -2.24 -12.82
N LEU A 78 0.13 -2.32 -13.41
CA LEU A 78 -0.71 -3.51 -13.34
C LEU A 78 -0.05 -4.72 -14.01
N ALA A 79 0.59 -4.52 -15.16
CA ALA A 79 1.23 -5.59 -15.94
C ALA A 79 2.59 -6.05 -15.39
N ALA A 80 3.22 -5.27 -14.53
CA ALA A 80 4.55 -5.62 -14.00
C ALA A 80 4.46 -6.84 -13.08
N ASN A 81 5.26 -7.89 -13.34
CA ASN A 81 5.41 -9.03 -12.43
C ASN A 81 6.43 -8.73 -11.33
N THR A 82 6.13 -7.70 -10.52
CA THR A 82 6.92 -7.25 -9.38
C THR A 82 6.03 -7.03 -8.17
N PRO A 83 6.56 -7.12 -6.94
CA PRO A 83 5.78 -6.83 -5.76
C PRO A 83 5.18 -5.42 -5.80
N LYS A 84 3.93 -5.31 -5.36
CA LYS A 84 3.24 -4.04 -5.14
C LYS A 84 2.62 -4.05 -3.75
N HIS A 85 2.61 -2.91 -3.11
CA HIS A 85 2.08 -2.79 -1.75
C HIS A 85 1.18 -1.56 -1.67
N LEU A 86 -0.09 -1.79 -1.39
CA LEU A 86 -1.11 -0.77 -1.27
C LEU A 86 -1.58 -0.71 0.18
N VAL A 87 -1.47 0.48 0.79
CA VAL A 87 -1.92 0.72 2.16
C VAL A 87 -3.05 1.74 2.14
N LEU A 88 -4.18 1.40 2.73
CA LEU A 88 -5.31 2.30 2.93
C LEU A 88 -5.31 2.75 4.39
N HIS A 89 -4.96 4.01 4.64
CA HIS A 89 -5.01 4.65 5.95
C HIS A 89 -6.36 5.32 6.15
N PHE A 90 -7.23 4.75 6.96
CA PHE A 90 -8.56 5.30 7.22
C PHE A 90 -8.46 6.59 8.03
N VAL A 91 -9.10 7.66 7.55
CA VAL A 91 -9.15 8.96 8.22
C VAL A 91 -10.52 9.21 8.88
N ARG A 92 -11.40 8.23 8.82
CA ARG A 92 -12.70 8.18 9.51
C ARG A 92 -13.11 6.74 9.76
N ASP A 93 -14.12 6.54 10.58
CA ASP A 93 -14.77 5.25 10.78
C ASP A 93 -15.53 4.84 9.51
N VAL A 94 -15.43 3.57 9.13
CA VAL A 94 -16.11 2.97 7.97
C VAL A 94 -16.59 1.57 8.35
N ASP A 95 -17.85 1.28 8.08
CA ASP A 95 -18.43 -0.03 8.34
C ASP A 95 -17.89 -1.08 7.36
N GLY A 96 -17.65 -2.30 7.83
CA GLY A 96 -17.15 -3.40 7.00
C GLY A 96 -18.09 -3.72 5.83
N ALA A 97 -19.40 -3.52 6.01
CA ALA A 97 -20.39 -3.68 4.94
C ALA A 97 -20.16 -2.69 3.79
N ASP A 98 -19.82 -1.42 4.11
CA ASP A 98 -19.52 -0.41 3.08
C ASP A 98 -18.21 -0.72 2.35
N ILE A 99 -17.22 -1.29 3.06
CA ILE A 99 -15.96 -1.75 2.44
C ILE A 99 -16.24 -2.87 1.44
N LYS A 100 -17.03 -3.89 1.84
CA LYS A 100 -17.42 -5.01 0.97
C LYS A 100 -18.13 -4.53 -0.29
N LYS A 101 -19.11 -3.64 -0.10
CA LYS A 101 -19.85 -3.04 -1.21
C LYS A 101 -18.93 -2.27 -2.16
N ALA A 102 -17.98 -1.49 -1.63
CA ALA A 102 -17.01 -0.77 -2.45
C ALA A 102 -16.11 -1.70 -3.28
N TRP A 103 -15.74 -2.88 -2.73
CA TRP A 103 -15.00 -3.90 -3.49
C TRP A 103 -15.86 -4.51 -4.60
N GLU A 104 -17.13 -4.84 -4.34
CA GLU A 104 -18.06 -5.35 -5.35
C GLU A 104 -18.21 -4.36 -6.52
N GLU A 105 -18.49 -3.10 -6.22
CA GLU A 105 -18.60 -2.03 -7.21
C GLU A 105 -17.28 -1.87 -8.00
N GLY A 106 -16.15 -1.90 -7.32
CA GLY A 106 -14.82 -1.77 -7.94
C GLY A 106 -14.49 -2.90 -8.91
N PHE A 107 -14.82 -4.15 -8.55
CA PHE A 107 -14.66 -5.30 -9.42
C PHE A 107 -15.65 -5.25 -10.61
N GLU A 108 -16.93 -4.90 -10.36
CA GLU A 108 -17.93 -4.77 -11.44
C GLU A 108 -17.51 -3.71 -12.46
N ASP A 109 -16.94 -2.61 -12.00
CA ASP A 109 -16.52 -1.51 -12.87
C ASP A 109 -15.23 -1.78 -13.66
N ASN A 110 -14.30 -2.56 -13.09
CA ASN A 110 -12.96 -2.69 -13.67
C ASN A 110 -12.60 -4.11 -14.12
N ALA A 111 -13.36 -5.14 -13.69
CA ALA A 111 -13.08 -6.55 -13.97
C ALA A 111 -14.33 -7.36 -14.30
N LYS A 112 -15.38 -6.74 -14.81
CA LYS A 112 -16.71 -7.35 -15.06
C LYS A 112 -16.66 -8.69 -15.78
N ALA A 113 -15.87 -8.78 -16.85
CA ALA A 113 -15.75 -10.00 -17.65
C ALA A 113 -15.12 -11.17 -16.88
N GLN A 114 -14.37 -10.86 -15.82
CA GLN A 114 -13.63 -11.83 -15.00
C GLN A 114 -14.43 -12.28 -13.77
N LEU A 115 -15.50 -11.57 -13.39
CA LEU A 115 -16.27 -11.82 -12.17
C LEU A 115 -16.65 -13.29 -11.96
N PRO A 116 -17.14 -14.05 -12.97
CA PRO A 116 -17.49 -15.46 -12.75
C PRO A 116 -16.31 -16.31 -12.28
N ALA A 117 -15.10 -16.04 -12.81
CA ALA A 117 -13.87 -16.76 -12.44
C ALA A 117 -13.27 -16.28 -11.11
N LEU A 118 -13.59 -15.06 -10.67
CA LEU A 118 -13.06 -14.46 -9.45
C LEU A 118 -13.97 -14.61 -8.23
N LYS A 119 -15.22 -15.07 -8.41
CA LYS A 119 -16.29 -15.04 -7.40
C LYS A 119 -15.85 -15.56 -6.04
N GLU A 120 -15.37 -16.80 -5.96
CA GLU A 120 -14.98 -17.44 -4.69
C GLU A 120 -13.84 -16.68 -4.00
N ARG A 121 -12.92 -16.12 -4.79
CA ARG A 121 -11.79 -15.33 -4.29
C ARG A 121 -12.21 -13.95 -3.80
N ILE A 122 -13.21 -13.34 -4.43
CA ILE A 122 -13.85 -12.11 -3.94
C ILE A 122 -14.55 -12.38 -2.61
N GLU A 123 -15.29 -13.48 -2.50
CA GLU A 123 -15.96 -13.90 -1.26
C GLU A 123 -14.93 -14.15 -0.12
N GLN A 124 -13.80 -14.79 -0.45
CA GLN A 124 -12.69 -14.97 0.50
C GLN A 124 -12.14 -13.63 1.01
N LEU A 125 -11.86 -12.68 0.10
CA LEU A 125 -11.42 -11.33 0.46
C LEU A 125 -12.45 -10.64 1.37
N GLN A 126 -13.72 -10.69 1.01
CA GLN A 126 -14.80 -10.05 1.76
C GLN A 126 -14.99 -10.62 3.16
N ALA A 127 -14.70 -11.92 3.36
CA ALA A 127 -14.80 -12.55 4.67
C ALA A 127 -13.85 -11.94 5.71
N TRP A 128 -12.77 -11.30 5.28
CA TRP A 128 -11.80 -10.62 6.14
C TRP A 128 -12.11 -9.14 6.39
N MET A 129 -13.09 -8.56 5.67
CA MET A 129 -13.42 -7.14 5.84
C MET A 129 -14.28 -6.92 7.07
N VAL A 130 -13.79 -6.08 7.95
CA VAL A 130 -14.39 -5.68 9.22
C VAL A 130 -14.57 -4.17 9.28
N ASP A 131 -15.25 -3.68 10.31
CA ASP A 131 -15.33 -2.24 10.59
C ASP A 131 -13.94 -1.68 10.81
N MET A 132 -13.66 -0.57 10.15
CA MET A 132 -12.39 0.15 10.28
C MET A 132 -12.62 1.45 11.04
N LYS A 133 -11.72 1.75 11.96
CA LYS A 133 -11.71 3.00 12.70
C LYS A 133 -10.71 3.98 12.11
N SER A 134 -10.95 5.28 12.35
CA SER A 134 -9.95 6.30 12.03
C SER A 134 -8.60 5.95 12.64
N GLY A 135 -7.53 6.06 11.83
CA GLY A 135 -6.17 5.69 12.21
C GLY A 135 -5.79 4.23 11.92
N GLN A 136 -6.74 3.36 11.60
CA GLN A 136 -6.46 1.97 11.22
C GLN A 136 -6.10 1.82 9.74
N THR A 137 -5.51 0.66 9.39
CA THR A 137 -5.04 0.38 8.04
C THR A 137 -5.56 -0.94 7.49
N LEU A 138 -5.89 -0.96 6.19
CA LEU A 138 -5.95 -2.17 5.38
C LEU A 138 -4.75 -2.17 4.44
N THR A 139 -4.03 -3.29 4.41
CA THR A 139 -2.83 -3.42 3.61
C THR A 139 -2.95 -4.60 2.67
N PHE A 140 -2.55 -4.39 1.43
CA PHE A 140 -2.62 -5.38 0.36
C PHE A 140 -1.26 -5.50 -0.31
N THR A 141 -0.64 -6.68 -0.20
CA THR A 141 0.65 -6.97 -0.81
C THR A 141 0.48 -7.93 -1.98
N SER A 142 0.59 -7.41 -3.20
CA SER A 142 0.67 -8.25 -4.40
C SER A 142 2.04 -8.89 -4.46
N LYS A 143 2.05 -10.22 -4.45
CA LYS A 143 3.26 -11.05 -4.54
C LYS A 143 3.27 -11.74 -5.89
N PRO A 144 4.36 -11.62 -6.70
CA PRO A 144 4.50 -12.36 -7.94
C PRO A 144 4.18 -13.85 -7.75
N ASP A 145 3.47 -14.42 -8.71
CA ASP A 145 3.10 -15.85 -8.77
C ASP A 145 2.27 -16.38 -7.57
N ALA A 146 1.90 -15.52 -6.63
CA ALA A 146 1.17 -15.94 -5.42
C ALA A 146 -0.26 -15.35 -5.32
N GLY A 147 -0.40 -14.04 -5.55
CA GLY A 147 -1.67 -13.34 -5.38
C GLY A 147 -1.57 -12.13 -4.44
N ILE A 148 -2.63 -11.84 -3.69
CA ILE A 148 -2.72 -10.70 -2.75
C ILE A 148 -2.74 -11.19 -1.31
N GLU A 149 -1.71 -10.87 -0.54
CA GLU A 149 -1.75 -10.99 0.92
C GLU A 149 -2.51 -9.79 1.51
N VAL A 150 -3.40 -10.10 2.44
CA VAL A 150 -4.27 -9.10 3.08
C VAL A 150 -3.90 -8.99 4.56
N ASP A 151 -3.68 -7.75 5.01
CA ASP A 151 -3.44 -7.43 6.42
C ASP A 151 -4.48 -6.41 6.88
N VAL A 152 -5.07 -6.69 8.03
CA VAL A 152 -6.05 -5.81 8.70
C VAL A 152 -5.40 -5.30 9.97
N ASN A 153 -5.06 -4.03 9.98
CA ASN A 153 -4.51 -3.31 11.13
C ASN A 153 -3.30 -4.02 11.78
N GLY A 154 -2.34 -4.46 10.94
CA GLY A 154 -1.12 -5.15 11.37
C GLY A 154 -1.26 -6.66 11.58
N THR A 155 -2.44 -7.23 11.28
CA THR A 155 -2.68 -8.68 11.40
C THR A 155 -2.95 -9.28 10.03
N VAL A 156 -2.04 -10.15 9.57
CA VAL A 156 -2.20 -10.87 8.30
C VAL A 156 -3.38 -11.84 8.40
N GLN A 157 -4.35 -11.71 7.50
CA GLN A 157 -5.53 -12.57 7.42
C GLN A 157 -5.27 -13.79 6.53
N GLY A 158 -4.51 -13.62 5.46
CA GLY A 158 -4.19 -14.67 4.51
C GLY A 158 -3.82 -14.13 3.14
N THR A 159 -3.78 -15.03 2.16
CA THR A 159 -3.50 -14.70 0.76
C THR A 159 -4.65 -15.18 -0.13
N VAL A 160 -5.19 -14.27 -0.93
CA VAL A 160 -6.07 -14.62 -2.04
C VAL A 160 -5.20 -14.95 -3.24
N ALA A 161 -5.25 -16.20 -3.69
CA ALA A 161 -4.36 -16.71 -4.72
C ALA A 161 -4.71 -16.19 -6.13
N GLY A 162 -3.68 -16.13 -6.98
CA GLY A 162 -3.79 -15.87 -8.41
C GLY A 162 -3.37 -14.46 -8.81
N GLU A 163 -2.57 -14.39 -9.85
CA GLU A 163 -2.09 -13.13 -10.43
C GLU A 163 -3.22 -12.38 -11.17
N ASP A 164 -4.15 -13.12 -11.77
CA ASP A 164 -5.37 -12.60 -12.37
C ASP A 164 -6.23 -11.87 -11.31
N PHE A 165 -6.38 -12.47 -10.12
CA PHE A 165 -7.06 -11.83 -9.00
C PHE A 165 -6.31 -10.56 -8.54
N ALA A 166 -4.99 -10.65 -8.37
CA ALA A 166 -4.17 -9.53 -7.94
C ALA A 166 -4.28 -8.33 -8.89
N THR A 167 -4.25 -8.59 -10.20
CA THR A 167 -4.41 -7.58 -11.24
C THR A 167 -5.81 -6.96 -11.22
N ALA A 168 -6.86 -7.78 -11.16
CA ALA A 168 -8.24 -7.32 -11.09
C ALA A 168 -8.51 -6.50 -9.82
N PHE A 169 -7.97 -6.92 -8.67
CA PHE A 169 -8.09 -6.21 -7.42
C PHE A 169 -7.42 -4.82 -7.47
N LEU A 170 -6.17 -4.75 -7.92
CA LEU A 170 -5.47 -3.46 -8.04
C LEU A 170 -6.10 -2.54 -9.09
N ALA A 171 -6.79 -3.09 -10.09
CA ALA A 171 -7.53 -2.31 -11.08
C ALA A 171 -8.70 -1.52 -10.46
N ILE A 172 -9.17 -1.85 -9.26
CA ILE A 172 -10.15 -1.03 -8.52
C ILE A 172 -9.63 0.41 -8.41
N TRP A 173 -8.36 0.60 -8.09
CA TRP A 173 -7.75 1.94 -7.95
C TRP A 173 -7.08 2.46 -9.22
N LEU A 174 -6.47 1.56 -9.99
CA LEU A 174 -5.63 1.91 -11.15
C LEU A 174 -6.34 1.75 -12.49
N GLY A 175 -7.49 1.09 -12.52
CA GLY A 175 -8.28 0.83 -13.72
C GLY A 175 -8.98 2.05 -14.30
N PRO A 176 -9.79 1.86 -15.35
CA PRO A 176 -10.47 2.95 -16.05
C PRO A 176 -11.51 3.66 -15.20
N LYS A 177 -12.11 2.99 -14.21
CA LYS A 177 -13.16 3.53 -13.33
C LYS A 177 -12.74 3.46 -11.86
N PRO A 178 -11.79 4.29 -11.43
CA PRO A 178 -11.36 4.33 -10.03
C PRO A 178 -12.47 4.92 -9.13
N PRO A 179 -12.43 4.69 -7.82
CA PRO A 179 -13.42 5.22 -6.87
C PRO A 179 -13.58 6.75 -6.92
N ASN A 180 -12.52 7.48 -7.23
CA ASN A 180 -12.53 8.87 -7.66
C ASN A 180 -11.26 9.20 -8.48
N PRO A 181 -11.33 10.06 -9.52
CA PRO A 181 -10.20 10.33 -10.40
C PRO A 181 -8.96 10.85 -9.68
N GLY A 182 -9.10 11.78 -8.73
CA GLY A 182 -7.98 12.34 -7.97
C GLY A 182 -7.23 11.30 -7.13
N LEU A 183 -7.93 10.26 -6.64
CA LEU A 183 -7.28 9.12 -5.96
C LEU A 183 -6.29 8.41 -6.89
N LYS A 184 -6.72 8.06 -8.10
CA LYS A 184 -5.85 7.41 -9.09
C LYS A 184 -4.71 8.32 -9.51
N GLU A 185 -4.99 9.59 -9.79
CA GLU A 185 -3.97 10.58 -10.16
C GLU A 185 -2.88 10.68 -9.09
N GLY A 186 -3.28 10.77 -7.82
CA GLY A 186 -2.37 10.80 -6.68
C GLY A 186 -1.52 9.54 -6.57
N LEU A 187 -2.12 8.33 -6.72
CA LEU A 187 -1.39 7.05 -6.70
C LEU A 187 -0.37 6.93 -7.84
N LEU A 188 -0.61 7.60 -8.97
CA LEU A 188 0.29 7.68 -10.11
C LEU A 188 1.34 8.79 -10.01
N GLY A 189 1.50 9.39 -8.85
CA GLY A 189 2.55 10.38 -8.57
C GLY A 189 2.13 11.83 -8.73
N GLY A 190 0.85 12.09 -9.02
CA GLY A 190 0.27 13.43 -9.04
C GLY A 190 0.01 14.00 -7.63
N PRO A 191 -0.72 15.12 -7.53
CA PRO A 191 -1.10 15.68 -6.23
C PRO A 191 -2.02 14.73 -5.47
N CYS A 192 -1.95 14.78 -4.15
CA CYS A 192 -2.79 13.96 -3.29
C CYS A 192 -4.16 14.63 -3.05
N GLY A 193 -5.10 14.43 -3.97
CA GLY A 193 -6.50 14.86 -3.83
C GLY A 193 -6.78 16.29 -4.25
#